data_13eca00abe972a7afc8ffe91291b0bd6
#
_entry.id   13eca00abe972a7afc8ffe91291b0bd6
#
_cell.length_a   1.000
_cell.length_b   1.000
_cell.length_c   1.000
_cell.angle_alpha   90.00
_cell.angle_beta   90.00
_cell.angle_gamma   90.00
#
_symmetry.space_group_name_H-M   'P 1'
#
loop_
_entity.id
_entity.type
_entity.pdbx_description
1 polymer ?
#
loop_
_entity_poly.entity_id
_entity_poly.type
_entity_poly.pdbx_seq_one_letter_code
_entity_poly.pdbx_strand_id
1 'polypeptide(L)'
;MNFLETYLNNPSPTGYEWEGQKIWMDYLKPYVDTFITDTYGTAVGVINPDAPFKVVIEAHSDEISWYVNYITENGLIHVIRNGGSDHMIAPSKWVNIHTKKGMVKGVFGWPAIHTRMAGKEDTPKLENITIDIGAKDKKEVEKMGVHVGCVITYPDAFHVLNKDKFVCRALDNRIGGFMIAEVARLLHENKVKLPFGLYITNSVQEEIGLRGAEMITQRIKPD
;
A
#
# COMPACT_ATOMS: atom_id res chain seq x y z
N MET A 1 15.90 -6.83 -11.29
CA MET A 1 14.55 -6.95 -10.71
C MET A 1 13.56 -6.49 -11.75
N ASN A 2 12.51 -7.27 -12.04
CA ASN A 2 11.51 -6.82 -13.00
C ASN A 2 10.57 -5.79 -12.36
N PHE A 3 9.81 -5.07 -13.18
CA PHE A 3 8.90 -4.03 -12.70
C PHE A 3 7.90 -4.56 -11.65
N LEU A 4 7.30 -5.73 -11.88
CA LEU A 4 6.35 -6.36 -10.97
C LEU A 4 6.92 -6.49 -9.57
N GLU A 5 8.08 -7.11 -9.43
CA GLU A 5 8.72 -7.35 -8.15
C GLU A 5 9.14 -6.05 -7.45
N THR A 6 9.71 -5.10 -8.19
CA THR A 6 10.09 -3.80 -7.65
C THR A 6 8.88 -3.03 -7.14
N TYR A 7 7.80 -3.02 -7.92
CA TYR A 7 6.57 -2.30 -7.58
C TYR A 7 5.87 -2.92 -6.38
N LEU A 8 5.71 -4.25 -6.33
CA LEU A 8 5.05 -4.94 -5.22
C LEU A 8 5.87 -4.90 -3.91
N ASN A 9 7.19 -4.94 -3.99
CA ASN A 9 8.05 -4.87 -2.79
C ASN A 9 8.14 -3.47 -2.17
N ASN A 10 7.86 -2.42 -2.94
CA ASN A 10 7.85 -1.06 -2.39
C ASN A 10 6.64 -0.86 -1.46
N PRO A 11 6.81 -0.49 -0.19
CA PRO A 11 5.70 -0.13 0.67
C PRO A 11 4.95 1.09 0.12
N SER A 12 3.62 1.00 0.08
CA SER A 12 2.76 2.07 -0.42
C SER A 12 1.51 2.22 0.45
N PRO A 13 1.67 2.40 1.78
CA PRO A 13 0.51 2.52 2.65
C PRO A 13 -0.30 3.76 2.30
N THR A 14 -1.63 3.67 2.46
CA THR A 14 -2.57 4.77 2.19
C THR A 14 -2.08 6.10 2.78
N GLY A 15 -1.96 7.12 1.94
CA GLY A 15 -1.42 8.44 2.27
C GLY A 15 0.11 8.57 2.10
N TYR A 16 0.81 7.51 1.66
CA TYR A 16 2.26 7.48 1.45
C TYR A 16 2.63 6.79 0.12
N GLU A 17 1.80 6.94 -0.89
CA GLU A 17 1.89 6.20 -2.17
C GLU A 17 2.95 6.73 -3.13
N TRP A 18 3.52 7.88 -2.85
CA TRP A 18 4.31 8.64 -3.81
C TRP A 18 5.53 7.88 -4.39
N GLU A 19 6.22 7.07 -3.58
CA GLU A 19 7.34 6.25 -4.06
C GLU A 19 6.86 5.16 -5.03
N GLY A 20 5.74 4.50 -4.71
CA GLY A 20 5.09 3.53 -5.59
C GLY A 20 4.61 4.16 -6.89
N GLN A 21 4.02 5.35 -6.82
CA GLN A 21 3.58 6.11 -7.98
C GLN A 21 4.76 6.48 -8.89
N LYS A 22 5.88 6.89 -8.31
CA LYS A 22 7.09 7.20 -9.08
C LYS A 22 7.62 5.97 -9.83
N ILE A 23 7.73 4.81 -9.16
CA ILE A 23 8.14 3.55 -9.78
C ILE A 23 7.21 3.21 -10.95
N TRP A 24 5.90 3.37 -10.75
CA TRP A 24 4.88 3.09 -11.74
C TRP A 24 4.97 4.04 -12.94
N MET A 25 5.10 5.34 -12.71
CA MET A 25 5.24 6.34 -13.77
C MET A 25 6.55 6.16 -14.55
N ASP A 26 7.66 5.87 -13.88
CA ASP A 26 8.95 5.63 -14.54
C ASP A 26 8.87 4.42 -15.48
N TYR A 27 8.13 3.38 -15.09
CA TYR A 27 7.87 2.23 -15.97
C TYR A 27 6.99 2.59 -17.16
N LEU A 28 5.92 3.36 -16.95
CA LEU A 28 4.98 3.72 -18.02
C LEU A 28 5.54 4.74 -19.02
N LYS A 29 6.49 5.55 -18.62
CA LYS A 29 7.00 6.69 -19.39
C LYS A 29 7.29 6.42 -20.87
N PRO A 30 7.85 5.26 -21.29
CA PRO A 30 8.08 4.96 -22.70
C PRO A 30 6.81 4.62 -23.49
N TYR A 31 5.68 4.35 -22.85
CA TYR A 31 4.49 3.73 -23.41
C TYR A 31 3.26 4.63 -23.46
N VAL A 32 3.36 5.86 -22.94
CA VAL A 32 2.27 6.83 -22.90
C VAL A 32 2.69 8.17 -23.51
N ASP A 33 1.73 8.93 -24.01
CA ASP A 33 2.00 10.21 -24.65
C ASP A 33 2.22 11.32 -23.60
N THR A 34 1.50 11.26 -22.47
CA THR A 34 1.61 12.25 -21.40
C THR A 34 1.17 11.68 -20.04
N PHE A 35 1.43 12.46 -18.97
CA PHE A 35 0.94 12.15 -17.64
C PHE A 35 0.05 13.28 -17.10
N ILE A 36 -0.97 12.88 -16.32
CA ILE A 36 -1.75 13.75 -15.48
C ILE A 36 -1.50 13.32 -14.02
N THR A 37 -1.24 14.27 -13.14
CA THR A 37 -1.17 14.05 -11.71
C THR A 37 -2.04 15.10 -11.01
N ASP A 38 -2.54 14.77 -9.82
CA ASP A 38 -3.29 15.70 -8.99
C ASP A 38 -2.62 15.94 -7.64
N THR A 39 -3.18 16.84 -6.83
CA THR A 39 -2.67 17.14 -5.49
C THR A 39 -2.91 16.02 -4.48
N TYR A 40 -3.76 15.06 -4.79
CA TYR A 40 -3.94 13.83 -4.01
C TYR A 40 -2.78 12.85 -4.19
N GLY A 41 -2.10 12.92 -5.35
CA GLY A 41 -1.03 12.01 -5.71
C GLY A 41 -1.42 10.91 -6.71
N THR A 42 -2.65 10.95 -7.24
CA THR A 42 -3.09 10.04 -8.31
C THR A 42 -2.26 10.28 -9.56
N ALA A 43 -1.77 9.20 -10.19
CA ALA A 43 -1.03 9.25 -11.44
C ALA A 43 -1.85 8.61 -12.57
N VAL A 44 -1.88 9.29 -13.72
CA VAL A 44 -2.58 8.83 -14.92
C VAL A 44 -1.63 8.91 -16.11
N GLY A 45 -1.35 7.76 -16.73
CA GLY A 45 -0.70 7.70 -18.04
C GLY A 45 -1.77 7.81 -19.13
N VAL A 46 -1.55 8.66 -20.13
CA VAL A 46 -2.55 8.91 -21.18
C VAL A 46 -2.00 8.54 -22.56
N ILE A 47 -2.77 7.78 -23.31
CA ILE A 47 -2.52 7.44 -24.73
C ILE A 47 -3.62 8.11 -25.55
N ASN A 48 -3.24 8.80 -26.63
CA ASN A 48 -4.13 9.52 -27.55
C ASN A 48 -4.98 10.60 -26.84
N PRO A 49 -4.34 11.60 -26.16
CA PRO A 49 -5.04 12.59 -25.33
C PRO A 49 -6.01 13.50 -26.09
N ASP A 50 -5.82 13.67 -27.39
CA ASP A 50 -6.63 14.56 -28.24
C ASP A 50 -7.92 13.91 -28.75
N ALA A 51 -8.12 12.61 -28.49
CA ALA A 51 -9.35 11.91 -28.88
C ALA A 51 -10.55 12.45 -28.09
N PRO A 52 -11.70 12.67 -28.77
CA PRO A 52 -12.90 13.21 -28.12
C PRO A 52 -13.55 12.27 -27.13
N PHE A 53 -13.43 10.95 -27.32
CA PHE A 53 -13.99 9.92 -26.45
C PHE A 53 -12.92 9.40 -25.49
N LYS A 54 -13.18 9.35 -24.20
CA LYS A 54 -12.23 9.01 -23.16
C LYS A 54 -12.61 7.73 -22.42
N VAL A 55 -11.71 6.77 -22.40
CA VAL A 55 -11.85 5.52 -21.65
C VAL A 55 -10.86 5.52 -20.51
N VAL A 56 -11.33 5.19 -19.29
CA VAL A 56 -10.48 5.00 -18.12
C VAL A 56 -10.37 3.53 -17.79
N ILE A 57 -9.15 3.06 -17.54
CA ILE A 57 -8.89 1.81 -16.83
C ILE A 57 -8.19 2.15 -15.53
N GLU A 58 -8.61 1.55 -14.43
CA GLU A 58 -8.18 1.97 -13.11
C GLU A 58 -7.77 0.81 -12.20
N ALA A 59 -6.79 1.09 -11.36
CA ALA A 59 -6.41 0.32 -10.20
C ALA A 59 -5.92 1.30 -9.12
N HIS A 60 -5.74 0.83 -7.87
CA HIS A 60 -5.19 1.69 -6.83
C HIS A 60 -3.78 1.28 -6.40
N SER A 61 -3.01 2.28 -6.01
CA SER A 61 -1.60 2.17 -5.64
C SER A 61 -1.38 1.96 -4.15
N ASP A 62 -2.38 2.25 -3.33
CA ASP A 62 -2.27 2.13 -1.89
C ASP A 62 -2.52 0.72 -1.36
N GLU A 63 -2.10 0.51 -0.13
CA GLU A 63 -2.25 -0.72 0.62
C GLU A 63 -2.70 -0.43 2.05
N ILE A 64 -3.46 -1.36 2.63
CA ILE A 64 -3.81 -1.36 4.05
C ILE A 64 -2.56 -1.36 4.93
N SER A 65 -2.64 -0.68 6.07
CA SER A 65 -1.52 -0.55 7.00
C SER A 65 -2.02 -0.21 8.40
N TRP A 66 -1.10 0.17 9.28
CA TRP A 66 -1.41 0.62 10.63
C TRP A 66 -0.69 1.93 10.91
N TYR A 67 -1.17 2.66 11.92
CA TYR A 67 -0.44 3.78 12.52
C TYR A 67 -0.13 3.49 13.98
N VAL A 68 1.02 3.97 14.44
CA VAL A 68 1.30 4.10 15.87
C VAL A 68 0.30 5.07 16.47
N ASN A 69 -0.52 4.60 17.41
CA ASN A 69 -1.54 5.40 18.10
C ASN A 69 -1.07 5.88 19.47
N TYR A 70 -0.47 4.99 20.24
CA TYR A 70 -0.02 5.28 21.61
C TYR A 70 1.17 4.41 21.97
N ILE A 71 2.10 4.96 22.76
CA ILE A 71 3.27 4.26 23.30
C ILE A 71 3.14 4.22 24.81
N THR A 72 3.12 3.01 25.36
CA THR A 72 3.01 2.79 26.82
C THR A 72 4.33 3.08 27.52
N GLU A 73 4.30 3.33 28.84
CA GLU A 73 5.51 3.59 29.62
C GLU A 73 6.52 2.43 29.61
N ASN A 74 6.03 1.20 29.45
CA ASN A 74 6.86 -0.01 29.31
C ASN A 74 7.25 -0.35 27.87
N GLY A 75 7.08 0.57 26.92
CA GLY A 75 7.60 0.45 25.56
C GLY A 75 6.72 -0.32 24.57
N LEU A 76 5.52 -0.77 24.94
CA LEU A 76 4.59 -1.40 24.00
C LEU A 76 3.85 -0.34 23.18
N ILE A 77 3.53 -0.67 21.93
CA ILE A 77 2.95 0.24 20.95
C ILE A 77 1.53 -0.21 20.60
N HIS A 78 0.54 0.61 20.91
CA HIS A 78 -0.83 0.46 20.43
C HIS A 78 -0.98 1.06 19.03
N VAL A 79 -1.87 0.48 18.23
CA VAL A 79 -2.07 0.84 16.83
C VAL A 79 -3.51 1.21 16.51
N ILE A 80 -3.70 1.95 15.42
CA ILE A 80 -4.99 2.11 14.75
C ILE A 80 -4.85 1.65 13.29
N ARG A 81 -5.99 1.32 12.69
CA ARG A 81 -6.04 0.91 11.27
C ARG A 81 -5.80 2.09 10.36
N ASN A 82 -5.16 1.78 9.23
CA ASN A 82 -5.16 2.59 8.02
C ASN A 82 -5.74 1.72 6.90
N GLY A 83 -6.97 1.99 6.50
CA GLY A 83 -7.75 1.09 5.66
C GLY A 83 -8.28 -0.15 6.41
N GLY A 84 -8.50 -1.24 5.66
CA GLY A 84 -9.13 -2.47 6.14
C GLY A 84 -8.23 -3.44 6.92
N SER A 85 -7.12 -2.99 7.52
CA SER A 85 -6.19 -3.88 8.25
C SER A 85 -6.89 -4.74 9.29
N ASP A 86 -6.69 -6.06 9.22
CA ASP A 86 -7.38 -7.03 10.05
C ASP A 86 -6.62 -7.32 11.35
N HIS A 87 -7.21 -6.91 12.48
CA HIS A 87 -6.66 -7.14 13.81
C HIS A 87 -6.75 -8.61 14.26
N MET A 88 -7.63 -9.40 13.65
CA MET A 88 -7.78 -10.81 13.99
C MET A 88 -6.58 -11.65 13.60
N ILE A 89 -5.91 -11.28 12.50
CA ILE A 89 -4.73 -11.99 12.00
C ILE A 89 -3.40 -11.32 12.38
N ALA A 90 -3.45 -10.18 13.09
CA ALA A 90 -2.28 -9.43 13.50
C ALA A 90 -1.37 -10.16 14.52
N PRO A 91 -1.89 -10.90 15.53
CA PRO A 91 -1.05 -11.58 16.51
C PRO A 91 0.06 -12.43 15.89
N SER A 92 1.28 -12.28 16.43
CA SER A 92 2.50 -12.98 15.97
C SER A 92 3.04 -12.55 14.59
N LYS A 93 2.39 -11.61 13.91
CA LYS A 93 2.91 -11.06 12.66
C LYS A 93 4.06 -10.09 12.92
N TRP A 94 5.10 -10.21 12.12
CA TRP A 94 6.15 -9.22 12.03
C TRP A 94 5.66 -7.96 11.34
N VAL A 95 6.25 -6.81 11.73
CA VAL A 95 5.94 -5.52 11.13
C VAL A 95 7.20 -4.69 10.93
N ASN A 96 7.10 -3.77 9.99
CA ASN A 96 8.06 -2.69 9.74
C ASN A 96 7.41 -1.37 10.13
N ILE A 97 8.00 -0.65 11.09
CA ILE A 97 7.59 0.70 11.47
C ILE A 97 8.49 1.68 10.72
N HIS A 98 7.89 2.53 9.89
CA HIS A 98 8.61 3.50 9.07
C HIS A 98 8.85 4.77 9.87
N THR A 99 10.12 5.13 10.06
CA THR A 99 10.53 6.33 10.80
C THR A 99 11.48 7.19 9.98
N LYS A 100 11.67 8.44 10.37
CA LYS A 100 12.67 9.32 9.74
C LYS A 100 14.12 8.84 9.93
N LYS A 101 14.37 7.96 10.91
CA LYS A 101 15.69 7.37 11.18
C LYS A 101 15.91 6.05 10.45
N GLY A 102 14.94 5.58 9.69
CA GLY A 102 14.93 4.29 9.02
C GLY A 102 13.81 3.39 9.55
N MET A 103 13.86 2.14 9.16
CA MET A 103 12.84 1.14 9.48
C MET A 103 13.16 0.42 10.78
N VAL A 104 12.19 0.35 11.68
CA VAL A 104 12.25 -0.39 12.95
C VAL A 104 11.38 -1.63 12.82
N LYS A 105 11.94 -2.80 13.13
CA LYS A 105 11.19 -4.06 13.13
C LYS A 105 10.48 -4.26 14.46
N GLY A 106 9.28 -4.82 14.39
CA GLY A 106 8.49 -5.20 15.57
C GLY A 106 7.67 -6.45 15.32
N VAL A 107 6.97 -6.89 16.35
CA VAL A 107 6.07 -8.05 16.29
C VAL A 107 4.79 -7.74 17.06
N PHE A 108 3.64 -8.11 16.51
CA PHE A 108 2.39 -8.07 17.25
C PHE A 108 2.38 -9.10 18.37
N GLY A 109 2.28 -8.64 19.61
CA GLY A 109 2.17 -9.48 20.79
C GLY A 109 0.76 -10.05 20.97
N TRP A 110 0.71 -11.21 21.61
CA TRP A 110 -0.53 -11.85 22.08
C TRP A 110 -0.23 -12.71 23.31
N PRO A 111 -1.11 -12.77 24.32
CA PRO A 111 -0.90 -13.62 25.49
C PRO A 111 -0.65 -15.08 25.10
N ALA A 112 0.37 -15.69 25.68
CA ALA A 112 0.70 -17.10 25.45
C ALA A 112 -0.45 -18.02 25.88
N ILE A 113 -0.65 -19.16 25.19
CA ILE A 113 -1.79 -20.03 25.40
C ILE A 113 -1.94 -20.50 26.86
N HIS A 114 -0.85 -20.80 27.53
CA HIS A 114 -0.84 -21.26 28.92
C HIS A 114 -1.18 -20.17 29.95
N THR A 115 -1.18 -18.90 29.55
CA THR A 115 -1.59 -17.77 30.39
C THR A 115 -3.05 -17.37 30.18
N ARG A 116 -3.74 -17.99 29.22
CA ARG A 116 -5.15 -17.75 28.90
C ARG A 116 -6.04 -18.63 29.77
N MET A 117 -7.16 -18.10 30.25
CA MET A 117 -8.16 -18.88 30.98
C MET A 117 -9.06 -19.63 30.01
N ALA A 118 -9.11 -20.95 30.10
CA ALA A 118 -10.02 -21.77 29.29
C ALA A 118 -11.48 -21.29 29.43
N GLY A 119 -12.14 -21.08 28.29
CA GLY A 119 -13.52 -20.58 28.22
C GLY A 119 -13.70 -19.08 28.50
N LYS A 120 -12.61 -18.32 28.68
CA LYS A 120 -12.60 -16.86 28.84
C LYS A 120 -11.51 -16.22 27.98
N GLU A 121 -11.22 -16.81 26.85
CA GLU A 121 -10.20 -16.30 25.95
C GLU A 121 -10.69 -15.03 25.24
N ASP A 122 -9.91 -13.96 25.36
CA ASP A 122 -10.14 -12.76 24.57
C ASP A 122 -9.83 -13.01 23.11
N THR A 123 -10.60 -12.36 22.25
CA THR A 123 -10.29 -12.29 20.82
C THR A 123 -9.40 -11.07 20.55
N PRO A 124 -8.54 -11.10 19.52
CA PRO A 124 -7.79 -9.92 19.12
C PRO A 124 -8.72 -8.74 18.78
N LYS A 125 -8.45 -7.57 19.35
CA LYS A 125 -9.14 -6.30 19.11
C LYS A 125 -8.11 -5.20 19.05
N LEU A 126 -8.47 -4.06 18.47
CA LEU A 126 -7.57 -2.89 18.41
C LEU A 126 -7.05 -2.46 19.79
N GLU A 127 -7.89 -2.60 20.79
CA GLU A 127 -7.58 -2.16 22.15
C GLU A 127 -6.61 -3.10 22.90
N ASN A 128 -6.52 -4.38 22.47
CA ASN A 128 -5.75 -5.39 23.20
C ASN A 128 -4.56 -5.98 22.42
N ILE A 129 -4.37 -5.59 21.15
CA ILE A 129 -3.15 -5.91 20.40
C ILE A 129 -2.11 -4.81 20.57
N THR A 130 -0.87 -5.19 20.72
CA THR A 130 0.26 -4.25 20.83
C THR A 130 1.42 -4.75 19.99
N ILE A 131 2.31 -3.82 19.59
CA ILE A 131 3.58 -4.18 18.94
C ILE A 131 4.69 -4.03 19.97
N ASP A 132 5.55 -5.04 20.02
CA ASP A 132 6.81 -5.06 20.73
C ASP A 132 7.97 -4.87 19.74
N ILE A 133 8.87 -3.93 20.03
CA ILE A 133 10.08 -3.65 19.25
C ILE A 133 11.36 -3.93 20.04
N GLY A 134 11.24 -4.59 21.21
CA GLY A 134 12.34 -4.91 22.10
C GLY A 134 12.82 -3.72 22.95
N ALA A 135 12.05 -2.64 23.04
CA ALA A 135 12.38 -1.48 23.86
C ALA A 135 11.90 -1.69 25.30
N LYS A 136 12.72 -1.29 26.29
CA LYS A 136 12.41 -1.43 27.70
C LYS A 136 11.42 -0.40 28.25
N ASP A 137 11.33 0.75 27.59
CA ASP A 137 10.49 1.87 28.00
C ASP A 137 10.16 2.79 26.81
N LYS A 138 9.24 3.72 27.01
CA LYS A 138 8.81 4.72 26.04
C LYS A 138 9.97 5.57 25.50
N LYS A 139 10.92 5.96 26.34
CA LYS A 139 12.06 6.79 25.95
C LYS A 139 12.96 6.06 24.95
N GLU A 140 13.12 4.75 25.14
CA GLU A 140 13.89 3.92 24.19
C GLU A 140 13.16 3.80 22.84
N VAL A 141 11.84 3.61 22.83
CA VAL A 141 11.00 3.64 21.61
C VAL A 141 11.21 4.96 20.86
N GLU A 142 11.07 6.10 21.55
CA GLU A 142 11.27 7.43 20.96
C GLU A 142 12.71 7.65 20.45
N LYS A 143 13.71 7.13 21.17
CA LYS A 143 15.12 7.17 20.75
C LYS A 143 15.34 6.39 19.44
N MET A 144 14.62 5.30 19.21
CA MET A 144 14.64 4.54 17.95
C MET A 144 13.95 5.31 16.82
N GLY A 145 13.27 6.41 17.09
CA GLY A 145 12.59 7.27 16.11
C GLY A 145 11.11 6.97 15.93
N VAL A 146 10.57 6.03 16.69
CA VAL A 146 9.14 5.70 16.65
C VAL A 146 8.36 6.73 17.46
N HIS A 147 7.29 7.25 16.86
CA HIS A 147 6.37 8.22 17.47
C HIS A 147 4.94 7.98 16.99
N VAL A 148 3.96 8.57 17.67
CA VAL A 148 2.57 8.55 17.22
C VAL A 148 2.45 9.09 15.80
N GLY A 149 1.74 8.35 14.94
CA GLY A 149 1.59 8.64 13.51
C GLY A 149 2.63 7.98 12.60
N CYS A 150 3.64 7.26 13.13
CA CYS A 150 4.48 6.41 12.28
C CYS A 150 3.63 5.34 11.60
N VAL A 151 3.83 5.17 10.29
CA VAL A 151 3.18 4.15 9.48
C VAL A 151 3.82 2.79 9.72
N ILE A 152 3.00 1.74 9.67
CA ILE A 152 3.42 0.36 9.93
C ILE A 152 2.89 -0.54 8.82
N THR A 153 3.78 -1.31 8.20
CA THR A 153 3.43 -2.30 7.16
C THR A 153 3.88 -3.69 7.56
N TYR A 154 3.29 -4.72 6.94
CA TYR A 154 3.82 -6.08 7.02
C TYR A 154 5.08 -6.21 6.14
N PRO A 155 6.06 -7.07 6.53
CA PRO A 155 7.29 -7.27 5.75
C PRO A 155 7.11 -8.26 4.58
N ASP A 156 5.91 -8.79 4.37
CA ASP A 156 5.63 -9.85 3.39
C ASP A 156 5.96 -9.38 1.96
N ALA A 157 7.15 -9.73 1.51
CA ALA A 157 7.65 -9.42 0.19
C ALA A 157 7.13 -10.40 -0.87
N PHE A 158 7.47 -10.13 -2.12
CA PHE A 158 7.15 -11.00 -3.25
C PHE A 158 7.90 -12.34 -3.15
N HIS A 159 7.15 -13.45 -3.17
CA HIS A 159 7.68 -14.80 -3.21
C HIS A 159 6.96 -15.64 -4.26
N VAL A 160 7.73 -16.38 -5.05
CA VAL A 160 7.20 -17.40 -5.96
C VAL A 160 6.92 -18.67 -5.16
N LEU A 161 5.64 -19.08 -5.10
CA LEU A 161 5.22 -20.31 -4.39
C LEU A 161 5.42 -21.56 -5.24
N ASN A 162 5.11 -21.45 -6.54
CA ASN A 162 5.25 -22.51 -7.52
C ASN A 162 5.32 -21.83 -8.89
N LYS A 163 5.97 -22.41 -9.84
CA LYS A 163 6.24 -21.97 -11.23
C LYS A 163 5.63 -20.61 -11.64
N ASP A 164 4.30 -20.51 -11.61
CA ASP A 164 3.48 -19.37 -12.04
C ASP A 164 2.60 -18.77 -10.92
N LYS A 165 2.77 -19.23 -9.68
CA LYS A 165 2.04 -18.73 -8.50
C LYS A 165 2.98 -17.93 -7.60
N PHE A 166 2.52 -16.79 -7.14
CA PHE A 166 3.28 -15.96 -6.19
C PHE A 166 2.38 -15.42 -5.09
N VAL A 167 2.99 -15.02 -4.02
CA VAL A 167 2.37 -14.34 -2.89
C VAL A 167 3.13 -13.07 -2.59
N CYS A 168 2.40 -12.05 -2.21
CA CYS A 168 2.93 -10.79 -1.73
C CYS A 168 1.85 -10.11 -0.88
N ARG A 169 2.25 -9.21 0.05
CA ARG A 169 1.27 -8.28 0.60
C ARG A 169 0.76 -7.36 -0.53
N ALA A 170 -0.38 -6.71 -0.31
CA ALA A 170 -0.88 -5.64 -1.17
C ALA A 170 -1.10 -6.03 -2.65
N LEU A 171 -1.43 -7.30 -2.93
CA LEU A 171 -1.91 -7.68 -4.27
C LEU A 171 -3.21 -6.96 -4.61
N ASP A 172 -4.03 -6.67 -3.63
CA ASP A 172 -5.13 -5.71 -3.66
C ASP A 172 -4.59 -4.30 -3.39
N ASN A 173 -4.61 -3.41 -4.38
CA ASN A 173 -4.84 -3.71 -5.80
C ASN A 173 -3.61 -3.34 -6.65
N ARG A 174 -2.42 -3.49 -6.08
CA ARG A 174 -1.17 -3.18 -6.78
C ARG A 174 -0.90 -4.14 -7.94
N ILE A 175 -1.48 -5.34 -7.91
CA ILE A 175 -1.44 -6.22 -9.09
C ILE A 175 -2.26 -5.62 -10.24
N GLY A 176 -3.40 -4.99 -9.96
CA GLY A 176 -4.14 -4.23 -10.95
C GLY A 176 -3.32 -3.07 -11.52
N GLY A 177 -2.61 -2.32 -10.66
CA GLY A 177 -1.67 -1.27 -11.10
C GLY A 177 -0.59 -1.78 -12.05
N PHE A 178 -0.05 -2.98 -11.78
CA PHE A 178 0.85 -3.66 -12.72
C PHE A 178 0.14 -4.02 -14.04
N MET A 179 -1.05 -4.62 -13.96
CA MET A 179 -1.78 -5.08 -15.16
C MET A 179 -2.15 -3.93 -16.09
N ILE A 180 -2.63 -2.81 -15.59
CA ILE A 180 -2.97 -1.65 -16.42
C ILE A 180 -1.72 -1.00 -17.03
N ALA A 181 -0.58 -1.05 -16.34
CA ALA A 181 0.70 -0.61 -16.91
C ALA A 181 1.16 -1.52 -18.04
N GLU A 182 0.98 -2.83 -17.91
CA GLU A 182 1.27 -3.80 -18.97
C GLU A 182 0.36 -3.62 -20.20
N VAL A 183 -0.88 -3.17 -20.03
CA VAL A 183 -1.75 -2.79 -21.17
C VAL A 183 -1.07 -1.72 -22.02
N ALA A 184 -0.52 -0.66 -21.43
CA ALA A 184 0.18 0.38 -22.17
C ALA A 184 1.40 -0.18 -22.93
N ARG A 185 2.22 -0.99 -22.26
CA ARG A 185 3.39 -1.64 -22.89
C ARG A 185 2.97 -2.49 -24.09
N LEU A 186 1.96 -3.34 -23.93
CA LEU A 186 1.48 -4.22 -24.98
C LEU A 186 0.89 -3.45 -26.17
N LEU A 187 0.13 -2.38 -25.93
CA LEU A 187 -0.40 -1.51 -26.98
C LEU A 187 0.76 -0.86 -27.78
N HIS A 188 1.77 -0.36 -27.08
CA HIS A 188 2.94 0.26 -27.71
C HIS A 188 3.75 -0.74 -28.54
N GLU A 189 4.11 -1.90 -27.98
CA GLU A 189 4.90 -2.92 -28.67
C GLU A 189 4.20 -3.49 -29.90
N ASN A 190 2.87 -3.66 -29.83
CA ASN A 190 2.06 -4.12 -30.96
C ASN A 190 1.62 -2.99 -31.90
N LYS A 191 2.05 -1.75 -31.66
CA LYS A 191 1.75 -0.56 -32.47
C LYS A 191 0.24 -0.37 -32.69
N VAL A 192 -0.55 -0.66 -31.67
CA VAL A 192 -2.02 -0.51 -31.69
C VAL A 192 -2.39 0.97 -31.64
N LYS A 193 -3.19 1.42 -32.60
CA LYS A 193 -3.77 2.77 -32.61
C LYS A 193 -5.19 2.70 -32.06
N LEU A 194 -5.43 3.42 -30.96
CA LEU A 194 -6.74 3.48 -30.34
C LEU A 194 -7.60 4.58 -31.00
N PRO A 195 -8.90 4.33 -31.25
CA PRO A 195 -9.81 5.37 -31.74
C PRO A 195 -10.33 6.29 -30.64
N PHE A 196 -9.85 6.13 -29.39
CA PHE A 196 -10.23 6.88 -28.19
C PHE A 196 -9.00 7.23 -27.37
N GLY A 197 -9.15 8.18 -26.45
CA GLY A 197 -8.14 8.47 -25.45
C GLY A 197 -8.20 7.44 -24.33
N LEU A 198 -7.10 6.73 -24.06
CA LEU A 198 -6.99 5.77 -22.96
C LEU A 198 -6.27 6.42 -21.78
N TYR A 199 -6.97 6.49 -20.66
CA TYR A 199 -6.50 7.04 -19.39
C TYR A 199 -6.24 5.89 -18.42
N ILE A 200 -4.97 5.59 -18.20
CA ILE A 200 -4.50 4.48 -17.34
C ILE A 200 -4.25 5.08 -15.97
N THR A 201 -5.14 4.81 -15.04
CA THR A 201 -5.20 5.50 -13.74
C THR A 201 -4.73 4.59 -12.62
N ASN A 202 -3.72 5.04 -11.88
CA ASN A 202 -3.27 4.41 -10.65
C ASN A 202 -3.63 5.34 -9.49
N SER A 203 -4.83 5.16 -8.94
CA SER A 203 -5.38 6.07 -7.92
C SER A 203 -4.76 5.84 -6.55
N VAL A 204 -4.93 6.81 -5.66
CA VAL A 204 -4.46 6.77 -4.27
C VAL A 204 -5.62 6.76 -3.31
N GLN A 205 -5.39 6.37 -2.04
CA GLN A 205 -6.36 6.44 -0.96
C GLN A 205 -7.69 5.73 -1.26
N GLU A 206 -7.62 4.60 -1.97
CA GLU A 206 -8.79 3.76 -2.24
C GLU A 206 -9.28 3.13 -0.94
N GLU A 207 -8.36 2.60 -0.14
CA GLU A 207 -8.59 1.84 1.10
C GLU A 207 -9.30 2.64 2.21
N ILE A 208 -9.40 3.95 2.05
CA ILE A 208 -10.11 4.85 2.97
C ILE A 208 -11.30 5.57 2.31
N GLY A 209 -11.82 5.02 1.21
CA GLY A 209 -13.07 5.44 0.59
C GLY A 209 -12.93 6.03 -0.82
N LEU A 210 -12.18 5.38 -1.73
CA LEU A 210 -12.10 5.68 -3.17
C LEU A 210 -11.68 7.12 -3.53
N ARG A 211 -10.95 7.80 -2.64
CA ARG A 211 -10.77 9.26 -2.72
C ARG A 211 -10.03 9.72 -3.97
N GLY A 212 -8.94 9.05 -4.33
CA GLY A 212 -8.19 9.38 -5.54
C GLY A 212 -8.99 9.17 -6.81
N ALA A 213 -9.74 8.06 -6.89
CA ALA A 213 -10.62 7.74 -8.00
C ALA A 213 -11.69 8.80 -8.21
N GLU A 214 -12.38 9.21 -7.15
CA GLU A 214 -13.40 10.26 -7.19
C GLU A 214 -12.82 11.57 -7.72
N MET A 215 -11.70 12.02 -7.17
CA MET A 215 -11.11 13.31 -7.53
C MET A 215 -10.59 13.32 -8.97
N ILE A 216 -9.90 12.26 -9.39
CA ILE A 216 -9.33 12.21 -10.74
C ILE A 216 -10.38 12.06 -11.83
N THR A 217 -11.46 11.32 -11.55
CA THR A 217 -12.59 11.17 -12.47
C THR A 217 -13.27 12.51 -12.77
N GLN A 218 -13.45 13.36 -11.77
CA GLN A 218 -13.99 14.71 -11.97
C GLN A 218 -13.10 15.58 -12.86
N ARG A 219 -11.78 15.35 -12.83
CA ARG A 219 -10.83 16.08 -13.67
C ARG A 219 -10.77 15.54 -15.09
N ILE A 220 -10.75 14.22 -15.27
CA ILE A 220 -10.68 13.56 -16.58
C ILE A 220 -12.00 13.68 -17.32
N LYS A 221 -13.13 13.52 -16.62
CA LYS A 221 -14.48 13.46 -17.16
C LYS A 221 -14.56 12.41 -18.29
N PRO A 222 -14.42 11.13 -17.98
CA PRO A 222 -14.55 10.05 -18.98
C PRO A 222 -15.99 9.96 -19.49
N ASP A 223 -16.17 9.37 -20.69
CA ASP A 223 -17.45 9.17 -21.35
C ASP A 223 -18.20 7.90 -20.92
#